data_9f30dd6b2a5b116b65de27ee73921286
#
_entry.id   9f30dd6b2a5b116b65de27ee73921286
#
_cell.length_a   1.000
_cell.length_b   1.000
_cell.length_c   1.000
_cell.angle_alpha   90.00
_cell.angle_beta   90.00
_cell.angle_gamma   90.00
#
_symmetry.space_group_name_H-M   'P 1'
#
loop_
_entity.id
_entity.type
_entity.pdbx_description
1 polymer ?
#
loop_
_entity_poly.entity_id
_entity_poly.type
_entity_poly.pdbx_seq_one_letter_code
_entity_poly.pdbx_strand_id
1 'polypeptide(L)'
;MSNYVKGLFGGVHSLLTGMKVTLREFFTPKVTEQYPENRATLKMFDRYCGELTMPRDADGHTKCIACGLCQNNCPNGTIRITTETVTDPETGKSRKRLVRYEYDLSSCMFCHLCVNVCPTGAIRFAPTFEHAVYTREKLVKTLNE
;
A
#
# COMPACT_ATOMS: atom_id res chain seq x y z
N MET A 1 -65.19 7.76 5.00
CA MET A 1 -64.46 8.86 4.29
C MET A 1 -63.27 9.42 5.08
N SER A 2 -63.36 9.58 6.41
CA SER A 2 -62.27 10.12 7.26
C SER A 2 -60.94 9.31 7.19
N ASN A 3 -60.96 7.98 7.13
CA ASN A 3 -59.74 7.14 7.10
C ASN A 3 -58.99 7.20 5.77
N TYR A 4 -59.70 7.34 4.65
CA TYR A 4 -59.11 7.51 3.34
C TYR A 4 -58.33 8.81 3.21
N VAL A 5 -58.95 9.91 3.67
CA VAL A 5 -58.31 11.24 3.66
C VAL A 5 -57.08 11.27 4.54
N LYS A 6 -57.11 10.67 5.73
CA LYS A 6 -55.93 10.53 6.61
C LYS A 6 -54.82 9.69 5.96
N GLY A 7 -55.18 8.60 5.28
CA GLY A 7 -54.24 7.78 4.54
C GLY A 7 -53.56 8.54 3.39
N LEU A 8 -54.32 9.34 2.65
CA LEU A 8 -53.81 10.17 1.57
C LEU A 8 -52.79 11.21 2.09
N PHE A 9 -53.17 11.95 3.15
CA PHE A 9 -52.26 12.91 3.77
C PHE A 9 -50.99 12.24 4.33
N GLY A 10 -51.09 11.06 4.94
CA GLY A 10 -49.98 10.27 5.41
C GLY A 10 -49.03 9.86 4.26
N GLY A 11 -49.60 9.42 3.14
CA GLY A 11 -48.82 9.07 1.93
C GLY A 11 -48.10 10.28 1.35
N VAL A 12 -48.77 11.40 1.18
CA VAL A 12 -48.14 12.64 0.70
C VAL A 12 -47.04 13.13 1.63
N HIS A 13 -47.25 13.11 2.94
CA HIS A 13 -46.22 13.48 3.91
C HIS A 13 -45.01 12.56 3.84
N SER A 14 -45.20 11.24 3.68
CA SER A 14 -44.12 10.29 3.52
C SER A 14 -43.28 10.56 2.26
N LEU A 15 -43.93 10.83 1.12
CA LEU A 15 -43.28 11.22 -0.13
C LEU A 15 -42.47 12.49 0.03
N LEU A 16 -43.06 13.53 0.61
CA LEU A 16 -42.38 14.82 0.84
C LEU A 16 -41.16 14.66 1.77
N THR A 17 -41.25 13.78 2.78
CA THR A 17 -40.13 13.47 3.67
C THR A 17 -38.99 12.79 2.91
N GLY A 18 -39.28 11.80 2.06
CA GLY A 18 -38.28 11.17 1.21
C GLY A 18 -37.63 12.15 0.23
N MET A 19 -38.46 12.98 -0.43
CA MET A 19 -37.95 14.02 -1.35
C MET A 19 -37.05 15.04 -0.65
N LYS A 20 -37.36 15.42 0.58
CA LYS A 20 -36.53 16.33 1.38
C LYS A 20 -35.13 15.77 1.63
N VAL A 21 -35.02 14.48 1.91
CA VAL A 21 -33.70 13.80 2.10
C VAL A 21 -32.90 13.82 0.81
N THR A 22 -33.48 13.41 -0.30
CA THR A 22 -32.78 13.38 -1.59
C THR A 22 -32.39 14.79 -2.06
N LEU A 23 -33.24 15.77 -1.84
CA LEU A 23 -32.94 17.16 -2.17
C LEU A 23 -31.78 17.71 -1.33
N ARG A 24 -31.72 17.35 -0.04
CA ARG A 24 -30.58 17.70 0.81
C ARG A 24 -29.29 17.13 0.29
N GLU A 25 -29.29 15.84 -0.05
CA GLU A 25 -28.11 15.16 -0.61
C GLU A 25 -27.68 15.74 -1.97
N PHE A 26 -28.64 16.20 -2.76
CA PHE A 26 -28.34 16.86 -4.04
C PHE A 26 -27.49 18.13 -3.87
N PHE A 27 -27.71 18.91 -2.81
CA PHE A 27 -26.95 20.13 -2.50
C PHE A 27 -25.73 19.89 -1.61
N THR A 28 -25.53 18.66 -1.11
CA THR A 28 -24.35 18.33 -0.31
C THR A 28 -23.10 18.30 -1.18
N PRO A 29 -21.98 18.91 -0.75
CA PRO A 29 -20.73 18.85 -1.50
C PRO A 29 -20.29 17.40 -1.75
N LYS A 30 -19.93 17.10 -2.97
CA LYS A 30 -19.48 15.75 -3.36
C LYS A 30 -18.13 15.44 -2.72
N VAL A 31 -18.00 14.25 -2.13
CA VAL A 31 -16.76 13.73 -1.54
C VAL A 31 -16.01 12.77 -2.49
N THR A 32 -16.50 12.63 -3.72
CA THR A 32 -15.92 11.75 -4.72
C THR A 32 -14.57 12.30 -5.19
N GLU A 33 -13.55 11.46 -5.14
CA GLU A 33 -12.24 11.76 -5.71
C GLU A 33 -12.30 11.70 -7.24
N GLN A 34 -11.89 12.78 -7.91
CA GLN A 34 -11.87 12.87 -9.37
C GLN A 34 -10.52 12.36 -9.90
N TYR A 35 -10.34 11.05 -9.90
CA TYR A 35 -9.17 10.43 -10.51
C TYR A 35 -9.43 10.16 -12.00
N PRO A 36 -8.49 10.48 -12.95
CA PRO A 36 -7.08 10.84 -12.70
C PRO A 36 -6.79 12.36 -12.58
N GLU A 37 -7.76 13.23 -12.60
CA GLU A 37 -7.58 14.69 -12.65
C GLU A 37 -6.87 15.22 -11.39
N ASN A 38 -7.16 14.65 -10.23
CA ASN A 38 -6.55 15.03 -8.94
C ASN A 38 -5.24 14.27 -8.62
N ARG A 39 -4.67 13.54 -9.56
CA ARG A 39 -3.49 12.68 -9.35
C ARG A 39 -2.32 13.40 -8.66
N ALA A 40 -2.07 14.67 -9.03
CA ALA A 40 -0.97 15.45 -8.46
C ALA A 40 -1.21 15.90 -7.01
N THR A 41 -2.49 15.98 -6.59
CA THR A 41 -2.88 16.47 -5.26
C THR A 41 -3.35 15.37 -4.32
N LEU A 42 -3.56 14.17 -4.86
CA LEU A 42 -4.05 13.01 -4.11
C LEU A 42 -3.05 12.60 -3.04
N LYS A 43 -3.48 12.65 -1.79
CA LYS A 43 -2.69 12.18 -0.65
C LYS A 43 -3.25 10.86 -0.15
N MET A 44 -2.43 9.82 -0.22
CA MET A 44 -2.77 8.56 0.43
C MET A 44 -2.63 8.71 1.95
N PHE A 45 -3.47 8.00 2.68
CA PHE A 45 -3.40 7.98 4.14
C PHE A 45 -2.14 7.23 4.61
N ASP A 46 -1.65 7.58 5.80
CA ASP A 46 -0.35 7.11 6.33
C ASP A 46 -0.24 5.58 6.48
N ARG A 47 -1.37 4.90 6.63
CA ARG A 47 -1.44 3.44 6.78
C ARG A 47 -1.56 2.69 5.45
N TYR A 48 -1.47 3.40 4.34
CA TYR A 48 -1.57 2.77 3.02
C TYR A 48 -0.31 1.95 2.73
N CYS A 49 -0.51 0.70 2.33
CA CYS A 49 0.55 -0.21 1.94
C CYS A 49 0.54 -0.35 0.41
N GLY A 50 1.34 0.45 -0.25
CA GLY A 50 1.50 0.39 -1.70
C GLY A 50 2.66 -0.51 -2.11
N GLU A 51 3.75 0.06 -2.57
CA GLU A 51 4.93 -0.68 -3.00
C GLU A 51 5.96 -0.83 -1.87
N LEU A 52 6.58 -2.00 -1.75
CA LEU A 52 7.71 -2.20 -0.85
C LEU A 52 8.94 -1.46 -1.36
N THR A 53 9.55 -0.66 -0.51
CA THR A 53 10.74 0.12 -0.81
C THR A 53 11.82 -0.07 0.24
N MET A 54 13.07 0.12 -0.17
CA MET A 54 14.24 0.08 0.71
C MET A 54 14.86 1.49 0.74
N PRO A 55 14.48 2.33 1.71
CA PRO A 55 15.05 3.66 1.83
C PRO A 55 16.55 3.58 2.09
N ARG A 56 17.28 4.50 1.48
CA ARG A 56 18.72 4.70 1.69
C ARG A 56 18.93 5.87 2.64
N ASP A 57 19.97 5.81 3.42
CA ASP A 57 20.44 6.92 4.25
C ASP A 57 21.08 8.02 3.38
N ALA A 58 21.41 9.15 3.96
CA ALA A 58 22.03 10.28 3.27
C ALA A 58 23.35 9.90 2.55
N ASP A 59 24.05 8.90 3.06
CA ASP A 59 25.29 8.36 2.50
C ASP A 59 25.05 7.28 1.42
N GLY A 60 23.80 7.04 1.03
CA GLY A 60 23.42 6.03 0.02
C GLY A 60 23.43 4.58 0.50
N HIS A 61 23.68 4.35 1.79
CA HIS A 61 23.71 3.00 2.37
C HIS A 61 22.31 2.52 2.75
N THR A 62 22.09 1.21 2.61
CA THR A 62 20.88 0.55 3.08
C THR A 62 21.08 0.04 4.51
N LYS A 63 20.02 0.10 5.32
CA LYS A 63 20.04 -0.48 6.69
C LYS A 63 19.92 -2.00 6.69
N CYS A 64 19.85 -2.63 5.53
CA CYS A 64 19.65 -4.06 5.40
C CYS A 64 20.92 -4.83 5.78
N ILE A 65 20.78 -5.70 6.77
CA ILE A 65 21.86 -6.60 7.24
C ILE A 65 21.84 -7.99 6.57
N ALA A 66 21.03 -8.16 5.53
CA ALA A 66 20.91 -9.41 4.76
C ALA A 66 20.57 -10.65 5.61
N CYS A 67 19.77 -10.49 6.67
CA CYS A 67 19.41 -11.57 7.60
C CYS A 67 18.41 -12.60 7.04
N GLY A 68 17.68 -12.28 5.96
CA GLY A 68 16.72 -13.21 5.32
C GLY A 68 15.37 -13.35 6.01
N LEU A 69 15.13 -12.70 7.15
CA LEU A 69 13.88 -12.85 7.92
C LEU A 69 12.64 -12.45 7.12
N CYS A 70 12.71 -11.37 6.34
CA CYS A 70 11.60 -10.91 5.48
C CYS A 70 11.25 -11.93 4.37
N GLN A 71 12.25 -12.60 3.79
CA GLN A 71 12.04 -13.68 2.83
C GLN A 71 11.36 -14.89 3.48
N ASN A 72 11.83 -15.32 4.64
CA ASN A 72 11.28 -16.50 5.32
C ASN A 72 9.86 -16.29 5.88
N ASN A 73 9.52 -15.05 6.22
CA ASN A 73 8.17 -14.72 6.73
C ASN A 73 7.18 -14.34 5.63
N CYS A 74 7.60 -14.27 4.37
CA CYS A 74 6.70 -13.95 3.27
C CYS A 74 5.84 -15.17 2.90
N PRO A 75 4.50 -15.14 3.09
CA PRO A 75 3.63 -16.30 2.81
C PRO A 75 3.59 -16.66 1.33
N ASN A 76 3.74 -15.66 0.46
CA ASN A 76 3.69 -15.85 -1.00
C ASN A 76 5.08 -15.99 -1.65
N GLY A 77 6.17 -15.94 -0.88
CA GLY A 77 7.53 -16.05 -1.41
C GLY A 77 7.90 -14.96 -2.42
N THR A 78 7.35 -13.75 -2.26
CA THR A 78 7.56 -12.61 -3.18
C THR A 78 8.91 -11.93 -3.02
N ILE A 79 9.67 -12.29 -1.99
CA ILE A 79 10.97 -11.70 -1.66
C ILE A 79 12.05 -12.75 -1.85
N ARG A 80 13.08 -12.41 -2.62
CA ARG A 80 14.29 -13.22 -2.79
C ARG A 80 15.52 -12.38 -2.48
N ILE A 81 16.36 -12.90 -1.61
CA ILE A 81 17.57 -12.21 -1.14
C ILE A 81 18.79 -13.04 -1.53
N THR A 82 19.65 -12.44 -2.34
CA THR A 82 20.97 -13.00 -2.68
C THR A 82 22.01 -12.33 -1.81
N THR A 83 22.80 -13.12 -1.10
CA THR A 83 23.84 -12.64 -0.18
C THR A 83 25.18 -13.22 -0.52
N GLU A 84 26.24 -12.44 -0.30
CA GLU A 84 27.65 -12.90 -0.34
C GLU A 84 28.24 -12.81 1.06
N THR A 85 29.13 -13.76 1.37
CA THR A 85 29.90 -13.71 2.60
C THR A 85 31.22 -13.01 2.30
N VAL A 86 31.39 -11.81 2.84
CA VAL A 86 32.64 -11.05 2.74
C VAL A 86 33.41 -11.22 4.05
N THR A 87 34.66 -11.66 3.97
CA THR A 87 35.55 -11.74 5.13
C THR A 87 36.41 -10.49 5.16
N ASP A 88 36.31 -9.71 6.24
CA ASP A 88 37.17 -8.54 6.43
C ASP A 88 38.61 -8.98 6.64
N PRO A 89 39.58 -8.51 5.83
CA PRO A 89 40.96 -8.93 5.90
C PRO A 89 41.66 -8.50 7.21
N GLU A 90 41.17 -7.44 7.88
CA GLU A 90 41.78 -6.92 9.11
C GLU A 90 41.28 -7.61 10.38
N THR A 91 40.00 -8.02 10.42
CA THR A 91 39.38 -8.57 11.64
C THR A 91 39.07 -10.06 11.57
N GLY A 92 39.25 -10.72 10.38
CA GLY A 92 38.92 -12.12 10.15
C GLY A 92 37.42 -12.46 10.33
N LYS A 93 36.57 -11.48 10.53
CA LYS A 93 35.11 -11.69 10.72
C LYS A 93 34.41 -11.77 9.38
N SER A 94 33.63 -12.83 9.20
CA SER A 94 32.76 -12.95 8.03
C SER A 94 31.45 -12.18 8.25
N ARG A 95 31.11 -11.31 7.30
CA ARG A 95 29.83 -10.59 7.25
C ARG A 95 29.04 -10.98 6.01
N LYS A 96 27.73 -11.14 6.17
CA LYS A 96 26.82 -11.25 5.02
C LYS A 96 26.60 -9.88 4.41
N ARG A 97 26.84 -9.75 3.12
CA ARG A 97 26.55 -8.55 2.34
C ARG A 97 25.36 -8.82 1.43
N LEU A 98 24.45 -7.87 1.35
CA LEU A 98 23.34 -7.91 0.40
C LEU A 98 23.88 -7.68 -1.01
N VAL A 99 23.70 -8.64 -1.91
CA VAL A 99 24.02 -8.50 -3.34
C VAL A 99 22.80 -8.05 -4.10
N ARG A 100 21.67 -8.76 -3.92
CA ARG A 100 20.43 -8.47 -4.64
C ARG A 100 19.21 -8.73 -3.76
N TYR A 101 18.30 -7.79 -3.79
CA TYR A 101 17.00 -7.89 -3.14
C TYR A 101 15.91 -7.79 -4.20
N GLU A 102 15.38 -8.93 -4.60
CA GLU A 102 14.28 -9.02 -5.56
C GLU A 102 12.94 -9.02 -4.84
N TYR A 103 12.01 -8.24 -5.37
CA TYR A 103 10.64 -8.13 -4.87
C TYR A 103 9.64 -8.26 -6.02
N ASP A 104 8.82 -9.30 -5.98
CA ASP A 104 7.72 -9.52 -6.93
C ASP A 104 6.43 -8.86 -6.42
N LEU A 105 6.16 -7.66 -6.93
CA LEU A 105 4.95 -6.91 -6.61
C LEU A 105 3.68 -7.62 -7.09
N SER A 106 3.75 -8.41 -8.17
CA SER A 106 2.59 -9.05 -8.78
C SER A 106 1.90 -10.07 -7.88
N SER A 107 2.64 -10.67 -6.97
CA SER A 107 2.16 -11.71 -6.05
C SER A 107 2.11 -11.25 -4.60
N CYS A 108 2.46 -9.99 -4.34
CA CYS A 108 2.44 -9.43 -3.00
C CYS A 108 1.01 -9.17 -2.52
N MET A 109 0.68 -9.59 -1.30
CA MET A 109 -0.61 -9.35 -0.65
C MET A 109 -0.60 -8.18 0.35
N PHE A 110 0.46 -7.38 0.37
CA PHE A 110 0.62 -6.18 1.19
C PHE A 110 0.33 -6.37 2.70
N CYS A 111 0.63 -7.56 3.22
CA CYS A 111 0.29 -7.98 4.59
C CYS A 111 1.15 -7.37 5.69
N HIS A 112 2.19 -6.61 5.34
CA HIS A 112 3.10 -5.91 6.25
C HIS A 112 4.03 -6.83 7.09
N LEU A 113 3.96 -8.15 6.99
CA LEU A 113 4.75 -9.08 7.79
C LEU A 113 6.26 -8.89 7.61
N CYS A 114 6.72 -8.68 6.37
CA CYS A 114 8.13 -8.44 6.07
C CYS A 114 8.68 -7.18 6.73
N VAL A 115 7.88 -6.13 6.82
CA VAL A 115 8.26 -4.86 7.49
C VAL A 115 8.30 -5.04 8.99
N ASN A 116 7.29 -5.71 9.56
CA ASN A 116 7.21 -5.93 11.01
C ASN A 116 8.34 -6.82 11.56
N VAL A 117 8.80 -7.79 10.77
CA VAL A 117 9.88 -8.72 11.17
C VAL A 117 11.27 -8.13 10.96
N CYS A 118 11.40 -7.00 10.26
CA CYS A 118 12.70 -6.40 9.95
C CYS A 118 13.32 -5.74 11.18
N PRO A 119 14.44 -6.25 11.73
CA PRO A 119 15.01 -5.73 12.98
C PRO A 119 15.62 -4.34 12.83
N THR A 120 16.04 -3.98 11.60
CA THR A 120 16.70 -2.70 11.31
C THR A 120 15.75 -1.67 10.68
N GLY A 121 14.50 -2.04 10.40
CA GLY A 121 13.56 -1.17 9.68
C GLY A 121 14.05 -0.79 8.28
N ALA A 122 14.81 -1.68 7.62
CA ALA A 122 15.42 -1.42 6.32
C ALA A 122 14.40 -1.32 5.18
N ILE A 123 13.21 -1.84 5.36
CA ILE A 123 12.14 -1.86 4.34
C ILE A 123 10.87 -1.23 4.89
N ARG A 124 10.14 -0.54 4.00
CA ARG A 124 8.84 0.06 4.31
C ARG A 124 7.96 0.09 3.07
N PHE A 125 6.65 0.23 3.25
CA PHE A 125 5.75 0.48 2.14
C PHE A 125 5.71 1.96 1.79
N ALA A 126 5.77 2.26 0.49
CA ALA A 126 5.55 3.59 -0.05
C ALA A 126 4.04 3.79 -0.34
N PRO A 127 3.54 5.02 -0.31
CA PRO A 127 2.14 5.33 -0.58
C PRO A 127 1.84 5.41 -2.09
N THR A 128 2.47 4.53 -2.89
CA THR A 128 2.28 4.45 -4.34
C THR A 128 1.25 3.38 -4.67
N PHE A 129 0.37 3.63 -5.66
CA PHE A 129 -0.70 2.72 -6.05
C PHE A 129 -0.77 2.45 -7.55
N GLU A 130 0.01 3.19 -8.36
CA GLU A 130 -0.01 3.04 -9.81
C GLU A 130 1.01 2.01 -10.26
N HIS A 131 0.58 0.75 -10.33
CA HIS A 131 1.43 -0.39 -10.67
C HIS A 131 1.00 -1.09 -11.97
N ALA A 132 0.13 -0.47 -12.77
CA ALA A 132 -0.33 -1.06 -14.01
C ALA A 132 0.80 -1.11 -15.04
N VAL A 133 1.10 -2.31 -15.54
CA VAL A 133 2.15 -2.56 -16.53
C VAL A 133 1.67 -3.55 -17.59
N TYR A 134 2.26 -3.50 -18.79
CA TYR A 134 1.89 -4.41 -19.87
C TYR A 134 2.42 -5.84 -19.69
N THR A 135 3.57 -6.01 -19.02
CA THR A 135 4.22 -7.30 -18.82
C THR A 135 4.50 -7.52 -17.33
N ARG A 136 4.28 -8.75 -16.86
CA ARG A 136 4.46 -9.11 -15.46
C ARG A 136 5.89 -8.93 -14.96
N GLU A 137 6.87 -9.11 -15.83
CA GLU A 137 8.30 -8.99 -15.48
C GLU A 137 8.66 -7.61 -14.93
N LYS A 138 7.95 -6.56 -15.37
CA LYS A 138 8.14 -5.18 -14.87
C LYS A 138 7.68 -4.99 -13.42
N LEU A 139 6.94 -5.95 -12.87
CA LEU A 139 6.55 -5.95 -11.45
C LEU A 139 7.57 -6.62 -10.54
N VAL A 140 8.57 -7.28 -11.11
CA VAL A 140 9.72 -7.78 -10.35
C VAL A 140 10.75 -6.66 -10.26
N LYS A 141 10.97 -6.15 -9.07
CA LYS A 141 11.82 -5.00 -8.81
C LYS A 141 13.03 -5.39 -7.98
N THR A 142 14.18 -4.78 -8.27
CA THR A 142 15.36 -4.87 -7.43
C THR A 142 15.40 -3.65 -6.52
N LEU A 143 15.31 -3.84 -5.20
CA LEU A 143 15.16 -2.74 -4.25
C LEU A 143 16.48 -2.10 -3.80
N ASN A 144 17.61 -2.75 -4.05
CA ASN A 144 18.94 -2.28 -3.65
C ASN A 144 19.78 -1.67 -4.78
N GLU A 145 19.16 -1.41 -5.94
CA GLU A 145 19.76 -0.66 -7.06
C GLU A 145 19.48 0.83 -6.97
#